data_627d668056333a6a378502be4c61bfbc
#
_entry.id   627d668056333a6a378502be4c61bfbc
#
_cell.length_a   1.000
_cell.length_b   1.000
_cell.length_c   1.000
_cell.angle_alpha   90.00
_cell.angle_beta   90.00
_cell.angle_gamma   90.00
#
_symmetry.space_group_name_H-M   'P 1'
#
loop_
_entity.id
_entity.type
_entity.pdbx_description
1 polymer ?
#
loop_
_entity_poly.entity_id
_entity_poly.type
_entity_poly.pdbx_seq_one_letter_code
_entity_poly.pdbx_strand_id
1 'polypeptide(L)'
;MDLRQFNICANTKAPRSLAETDEKLVHNDQQLPQHVRYLTLFFWSYVPAETCWKECIFFFKQEVPRYIITNSGLVELRMQKVLSFLEEHENTLLKLLPLAAFAVPFLWLYLLHPASFEAMWKGRTFQLFFIWLIALELILSWENLQPKVGKPFSAKTLAFVTALLLPTVYVVISKHLGLNNAITEVSKQSGVATWNSMALSTEYLVFAALFCAIVFLQFGKKGLKDFSVPALFLGTVGVLYTIDNVYPYGQFTPFQLLVPTTATLAASALNLMGYQTSLTTVANMSRLTATDAANPLRTATFDIAWPCAGIESLLIFTVVAFLFLKRMPLSWKAKTAAFTAGAAVTYLINVLRIATFYPIGMDYGVNSEQVRMFHNYYGPLYSIAWIVVYPLLILGSQMLWRKFTSTRAPAAKEPQPPQLNPA
;
A
#
# COMPACT_ATOMS: atom_id res chain seq x y z
N MET A 1 32.44 14.41 21.81
CA MET A 1 32.36 14.51 20.35
C MET A 1 30.98 14.05 19.95
N ASP A 2 30.12 15.00 19.59
CA ASP A 2 28.65 14.89 19.61
C ASP A 2 28.16 14.08 18.40
N LEU A 3 27.58 12.88 18.66
CA LEU A 3 27.07 11.92 17.67
C LEU A 3 25.74 12.37 17.00
N ARG A 4 25.54 13.67 16.81
CA ARG A 4 24.33 14.24 16.18
C ARG A 4 24.51 14.56 14.71
N GLN A 5 25.21 13.69 13.96
CA GLN A 5 25.20 13.81 12.51
C GLN A 5 24.10 12.92 11.91
N PHE A 6 23.22 13.57 11.22
CA PHE A 6 21.92 13.12 10.77
C PHE A 6 21.99 11.99 9.73
N ASN A 7 21.28 10.96 10.05
CA ASN A 7 20.95 9.82 9.22
C ASN A 7 19.68 10.15 8.42
N ILE A 8 19.74 10.42 7.13
CA ILE A 8 18.57 10.84 6.33
C ILE A 8 17.44 9.82 6.36
N CYS A 9 17.76 8.54 6.50
CA CYS A 9 16.76 7.50 6.58
C CYS A 9 16.48 7.04 8.02
N ALA A 10 17.36 7.38 8.97
CA ALA A 10 17.17 7.05 10.38
C ALA A 10 16.48 8.14 11.17
N ASN A 11 16.50 9.38 10.68
CA ASN A 11 15.87 10.50 11.35
C ASN A 11 14.48 10.86 10.79
N THR A 12 13.70 9.88 10.42
CA THR A 12 12.34 9.98 10.88
C THR A 12 12.43 9.69 12.39
N LYS A 13 12.74 10.71 13.22
CA LYS A 13 12.26 10.66 14.58
C LYS A 13 10.82 10.18 14.44
N ALA A 14 10.57 8.94 14.78
CA ALA A 14 9.24 8.63 15.26
C ALA A 14 8.92 9.79 16.18
N PRO A 15 7.85 10.54 15.92
CA PRO A 15 7.54 11.66 16.78
C PRO A 15 7.66 11.10 18.19
N ARG A 16 8.32 11.82 19.08
CA ARG A 16 8.55 11.47 20.48
C ARG A 16 7.28 11.02 21.22
N SER A 17 6.23 10.71 20.55
CA SER A 17 4.91 10.71 21.09
C SER A 17 3.95 9.63 20.64
N LEU A 18 4.36 8.47 20.21
CA LEU A 18 3.38 7.38 20.33
C LEU A 18 3.22 6.91 21.79
N ALA A 19 4.23 7.14 22.66
CA ALA A 19 4.12 6.89 24.10
C ALA A 19 3.68 8.13 24.90
N GLU A 20 4.09 9.36 24.50
CA GLU A 20 3.76 10.58 25.24
C GLU A 20 2.40 11.20 24.87
N THR A 21 1.87 10.93 23.67
CA THR A 21 0.52 11.39 23.32
C THR A 21 -0.58 10.54 23.91
N ASP A 22 -0.34 9.27 24.25
CA ASP A 22 -1.36 8.46 24.92
C ASP A 22 -1.59 8.91 26.37
N GLU A 23 -0.56 9.42 27.08
CA GLU A 23 -0.74 9.95 28.44
C GLU A 23 -1.42 11.34 28.52
N LYS A 24 -1.25 12.18 27.47
CA LYS A 24 -1.91 13.50 27.44
C LYS A 24 -3.33 13.47 26.86
N LEU A 25 -3.71 12.42 26.10
CA LEU A 25 -5.06 12.30 25.53
C LEU A 25 -6.09 11.77 26.54
N VAL A 26 -5.68 11.11 27.62
CA VAL A 26 -6.59 10.65 28.66
C VAL A 26 -7.20 11.82 29.47
N HIS A 27 -6.60 13.02 29.42
CA HIS A 27 -7.09 14.19 30.17
C HIS A 27 -7.84 15.22 29.31
N ASN A 28 -8.04 15.01 28.00
CA ASN A 28 -8.67 16.01 27.13
C ASN A 28 -9.94 15.53 26.42
N ASP A 29 -10.68 14.61 27.03
CA ASP A 29 -11.94 14.04 26.51
C ASP A 29 -13.12 15.04 26.45
N GLN A 30 -12.87 16.33 26.72
CA GLN A 30 -13.92 17.35 26.70
C GLN A 30 -13.96 18.24 25.45
N GLN A 31 -13.07 18.04 24.44
CA GLN A 31 -13.00 18.94 23.27
C GLN A 31 -13.20 18.27 21.90
N LEU A 32 -13.82 17.09 21.83
CA LEU A 32 -14.24 16.58 20.53
C LEU A 32 -15.49 17.32 20.03
N PRO A 33 -15.49 17.81 18.77
CA PRO A 33 -16.65 18.48 18.19
C PRO A 33 -17.91 17.60 18.27
N GLN A 34 -19.05 18.17 18.61
CA GLN A 34 -20.32 17.46 18.83
C GLN A 34 -20.73 16.54 17.66
N HIS A 35 -20.38 16.90 16.42
CA HIS A 35 -20.67 16.09 15.23
C HIS A 35 -19.90 14.76 15.17
N VAL A 36 -18.75 14.62 15.82
CA VAL A 36 -18.00 13.35 15.88
C VAL A 36 -18.66 12.37 16.87
N ARG A 37 -19.26 12.88 17.94
CA ARG A 37 -20.04 12.05 18.91
C ARG A 37 -21.29 11.43 18.27
N TYR A 38 -21.92 12.10 17.32
CA TYR A 38 -23.11 11.56 16.66
C TYR A 38 -22.77 10.47 15.63
N LEU A 39 -21.59 10.52 14.99
CA LEU A 39 -21.17 9.47 14.04
C LEU A 39 -20.84 8.15 14.76
N THR A 40 -20.21 8.19 15.92
CA THR A 40 -19.90 6.99 16.73
C THR A 40 -21.17 6.34 17.30
N LEU A 41 -22.13 7.13 17.76
CA LEU A 41 -23.42 6.61 18.25
C LEU A 41 -24.30 6.08 17.12
N PHE A 42 -24.23 6.68 15.92
CA PHE A 42 -25.01 6.23 14.77
C PHE A 42 -24.56 4.87 14.23
N PHE A 43 -23.26 4.57 14.25
CA PHE A 43 -22.74 3.27 13.80
C PHE A 43 -22.99 2.13 14.79
N TRP A 44 -23.00 2.41 16.11
CA TRP A 44 -23.20 1.38 17.14
C TRP A 44 -24.68 1.04 17.38
N SER A 45 -25.60 1.93 17.04
CA SER A 45 -27.04 1.73 17.28
C SER A 45 -27.78 0.97 16.17
N TYR A 46 -27.13 0.71 15.02
CA TYR A 46 -27.83 0.21 13.83
C TYR A 46 -27.29 -1.07 13.20
N VAL A 47 -26.31 -1.74 13.81
CA VAL A 47 -25.85 -3.06 13.32
C VAL A 47 -25.99 -4.09 14.43
N PRO A 48 -27.06 -4.87 14.47
CA PRO A 48 -27.10 -6.08 15.29
C PRO A 48 -26.08 -7.08 14.71
N ALA A 49 -25.18 -7.58 15.57
CA ALA A 49 -24.03 -8.41 15.23
C ALA A 49 -24.35 -9.82 14.72
N GLU A 50 -25.57 -10.12 14.26
CA GLU A 50 -25.98 -11.52 14.14
C GLU A 50 -26.47 -12.00 12.78
N THR A 51 -26.45 -11.21 11.69
CA THR A 51 -27.04 -11.74 10.46
C THR A 51 -26.27 -11.42 9.18
N CYS A 52 -26.02 -12.46 8.38
CA CYS A 52 -25.62 -12.40 6.98
C CYS A 52 -26.61 -11.51 6.20
N TRP A 53 -26.11 -10.72 5.22
CA TRP A 53 -26.92 -9.79 4.43
C TRP A 53 -28.23 -10.40 3.90
N LYS A 54 -28.23 -11.68 3.48
CA LYS A 54 -29.46 -12.39 3.06
C LYS A 54 -30.43 -12.63 4.21
N GLU A 55 -29.92 -12.89 5.39
CA GLU A 55 -30.74 -13.08 6.60
C GLU A 55 -31.22 -11.75 7.17
N CYS A 56 -30.42 -10.67 7.07
CA CYS A 56 -30.93 -9.34 7.35
C CYS A 56 -32.11 -8.99 6.43
N ILE A 57 -31.99 -9.29 5.12
CA ILE A 57 -33.05 -9.07 4.14
C ILE A 57 -34.25 -10.01 4.44
N PHE A 58 -33.98 -11.27 4.81
CA PHE A 58 -35.01 -12.26 5.11
C PHE A 58 -35.71 -11.99 6.47
N PHE A 59 -34.92 -11.63 7.51
CA PHE A 59 -35.43 -11.28 8.84
C PHE A 59 -36.29 -10.01 8.80
N PHE A 60 -35.89 -8.97 8.06
CA PHE A 60 -36.71 -7.79 7.84
C PHE A 60 -37.99 -8.08 7.05
N LYS A 61 -37.99 -9.13 6.23
CA LYS A 61 -39.18 -9.54 5.47
C LYS A 61 -40.17 -10.37 6.29
N GLN A 62 -39.73 -11.10 7.34
CA GLN A 62 -40.53 -12.10 8.04
C GLN A 62 -40.96 -11.68 9.46
N GLU A 63 -40.19 -10.81 10.14
CA GLU A 63 -40.36 -10.56 11.58
C GLU A 63 -40.57 -9.07 11.96
N VAL A 64 -41.07 -8.22 11.06
CA VAL A 64 -41.56 -6.91 11.50
C VAL A 64 -42.93 -7.07 12.14
N PRO A 65 -43.04 -7.00 13.49
CA PRO A 65 -44.33 -7.10 14.12
C PRO A 65 -45.21 -5.95 13.65
N ARG A 66 -46.46 -6.28 13.27
CA ARG A 66 -47.50 -5.32 12.85
C ARG A 66 -47.90 -4.26 13.90
N TYR A 67 -47.02 -3.92 14.86
CA TYR A 67 -47.37 -3.18 16.06
C TYR A 67 -46.77 -1.77 16.20
N ILE A 68 -46.24 -1.17 15.12
CA ILE A 68 -45.93 0.27 15.12
C ILE A 68 -46.57 0.91 13.88
N ILE A 69 -47.88 0.92 13.86
CA ILE A 69 -48.69 1.59 12.81
C ILE A 69 -49.29 2.83 13.44
N THR A 70 -48.59 3.95 13.37
CA THR A 70 -49.24 5.28 13.33
C THR A 70 -48.38 6.40 12.72
N ASN A 71 -47.10 6.13 12.34
CA ASN A 71 -46.33 7.06 11.51
C ASN A 71 -45.47 6.31 10.42
N SER A 72 -45.92 5.11 10.03
CA SER A 72 -45.10 4.06 9.41
C SER A 72 -45.08 4.04 7.89
N GLY A 73 -45.95 4.65 7.17
CA GLY A 73 -45.98 4.56 5.71
C GLY A 73 -44.74 5.08 5.03
N LEU A 74 -44.10 6.11 5.58
CA LEU A 74 -42.90 6.70 5.03
C LEU A 74 -41.64 5.90 5.35
N VAL A 75 -41.59 5.24 6.51
CA VAL A 75 -40.50 4.37 6.94
C VAL A 75 -40.55 3.04 6.19
N GLU A 76 -41.75 2.49 6.01
CA GLU A 76 -41.99 1.23 5.30
C GLU A 76 -41.66 1.38 3.78
N LEU A 77 -42.10 2.49 3.16
CA LEU A 77 -41.72 2.82 1.76
C LEU A 77 -40.21 3.04 1.57
N ARG A 78 -39.57 3.66 2.54
CA ARG A 78 -38.08 3.82 2.50
C ARG A 78 -37.39 2.48 2.70
N MET A 79 -37.85 1.65 3.60
CA MET A 79 -37.29 0.32 3.85
C MET A 79 -37.49 -0.61 2.64
N GLN A 80 -38.69 -0.62 2.03
CA GLN A 80 -38.94 -1.39 0.80
C GLN A 80 -38.01 -0.93 -0.37
N LYS A 81 -37.80 0.38 -0.55
CA LYS A 81 -36.88 0.90 -1.55
C LYS A 81 -35.43 0.48 -1.26
N VAL A 82 -35.00 0.49 0.01
CA VAL A 82 -33.66 0.04 0.38
C VAL A 82 -33.52 -1.47 0.15
N LEU A 83 -34.52 -2.26 0.51
CA LEU A 83 -34.50 -3.71 0.31
C LEU A 83 -34.47 -4.07 -1.19
N SER A 84 -35.31 -3.44 -2.01
CA SER A 84 -35.29 -3.68 -3.46
C SER A 84 -33.96 -3.25 -4.09
N PHE A 85 -33.37 -2.14 -3.67
CA PHE A 85 -32.06 -1.70 -4.11
C PHE A 85 -30.97 -2.72 -3.71
N LEU A 86 -31.00 -3.25 -2.49
CA LEU A 86 -30.07 -4.27 -2.01
C LEU A 86 -30.21 -5.59 -2.77
N GLU A 87 -31.43 -6.02 -3.07
CA GLU A 87 -31.69 -7.24 -3.88
C GLU A 87 -31.18 -7.06 -5.31
N GLU A 88 -31.42 -5.91 -5.95
CA GLU A 88 -30.95 -5.62 -7.30
C GLU A 88 -29.42 -5.54 -7.41
N HIS A 89 -28.78 -5.02 -6.35
CA HIS A 89 -27.32 -4.80 -6.33
C HIS A 89 -26.56 -5.83 -5.47
N GLU A 90 -27.20 -6.90 -5.00
CA GLU A 90 -26.59 -7.90 -4.10
C GLU A 90 -25.22 -8.35 -4.58
N ASN A 91 -25.12 -8.73 -5.85
CA ASN A 91 -23.86 -9.26 -6.42
C ASN A 91 -22.76 -8.20 -6.47
N THR A 92 -23.12 -6.94 -6.72
CA THR A 92 -22.21 -5.79 -6.69
C THR A 92 -21.71 -5.51 -5.28
N LEU A 93 -22.62 -5.46 -4.32
CA LEU A 93 -22.30 -5.24 -2.91
C LEU A 93 -21.41 -6.33 -2.36
N LEU A 94 -21.71 -7.59 -2.66
CA LEU A 94 -20.87 -8.72 -2.25
C LEU A 94 -19.44 -8.58 -2.79
N LYS A 95 -19.24 -8.16 -4.05
CA LYS A 95 -17.89 -7.96 -4.62
C LYS A 95 -17.10 -6.88 -3.89
N LEU A 96 -17.76 -5.86 -3.34
CA LEU A 96 -17.12 -4.74 -2.65
C LEU A 96 -16.77 -5.04 -1.18
N LEU A 97 -17.30 -6.12 -0.58
CA LEU A 97 -17.07 -6.43 0.85
C LEU A 97 -15.59 -6.52 1.24
N PRO A 98 -14.67 -7.13 0.48
CA PRO A 98 -13.26 -7.15 0.84
C PRO A 98 -12.64 -5.76 0.92
N LEU A 99 -13.04 -4.85 0.02
CA LEU A 99 -12.61 -3.46 0.07
C LEU A 99 -13.16 -2.75 1.31
N ALA A 100 -14.44 -2.88 1.59
CA ALA A 100 -15.11 -2.27 2.73
C ALA A 100 -14.54 -2.74 4.07
N ALA A 101 -14.22 -4.05 4.20
CA ALA A 101 -13.66 -4.65 5.41
C ALA A 101 -12.34 -4.00 5.85
N PHE A 102 -11.56 -3.44 4.92
CA PHE A 102 -10.31 -2.73 5.22
C PHE A 102 -10.44 -1.21 5.14
N ALA A 103 -11.29 -0.68 4.27
CA ALA A 103 -11.49 0.77 4.16
C ALA A 103 -12.04 1.36 5.46
N VAL A 104 -12.96 0.68 6.13
CA VAL A 104 -13.57 1.13 7.39
C VAL A 104 -12.54 1.27 8.52
N PRO A 105 -11.77 0.23 8.90
CA PRO A 105 -10.78 0.34 9.97
C PRO A 105 -9.63 1.28 9.61
N PHE A 106 -9.25 1.41 8.33
CA PHE A 106 -8.18 2.34 7.92
C PHE A 106 -8.66 3.79 7.98
N LEU A 107 -9.89 4.07 7.60
CA LEU A 107 -10.49 5.39 7.80
C LEU A 107 -10.54 5.75 9.29
N TRP A 108 -10.90 4.79 10.14
CA TRP A 108 -10.88 4.99 11.60
C TRP A 108 -9.48 5.30 12.11
N LEU A 109 -8.45 4.53 11.69
CA LEU A 109 -7.05 4.78 12.04
C LEU A 109 -6.56 6.13 11.52
N TYR A 110 -6.97 6.54 10.32
CA TYR A 110 -6.62 7.83 9.74
C TYR A 110 -7.19 8.99 10.55
N LEU A 111 -8.45 8.90 10.98
CA LEU A 111 -9.08 9.92 11.82
C LEU A 111 -8.42 10.04 13.20
N LEU A 112 -7.94 8.93 13.76
CA LEU A 112 -7.26 8.91 15.06
C LEU A 112 -5.80 9.38 14.99
N HIS A 113 -5.07 8.99 13.94
CA HIS A 113 -3.63 9.18 13.81
C HIS A 113 -3.22 9.57 12.38
N PRO A 114 -3.63 10.74 11.87
CA PRO A 114 -3.36 11.14 10.48
C PRO A 114 -1.86 11.18 10.15
N ALA A 115 -1.02 11.66 11.08
CA ALA A 115 0.42 11.72 10.88
C ALA A 115 1.09 10.36 10.60
N SER A 116 0.49 9.25 11.04
CA SER A 116 1.02 7.92 10.74
C SER A 116 0.85 7.51 9.26
N PHE A 117 -0.06 8.16 8.54
CA PHE A 117 -0.30 7.94 7.12
C PHE A 117 0.54 8.84 6.20
N GLU A 118 1.22 9.83 6.78
CA GLU A 118 2.17 10.69 6.07
C GLU A 118 3.57 10.08 6.03
N ALA A 119 3.88 9.19 6.99
CA ALA A 119 5.18 8.54 7.04
C ALA A 119 5.30 7.45 5.99
N MET A 120 6.26 7.61 5.06
CA MET A 120 6.55 6.60 4.03
C MET A 120 7.13 5.33 4.65
N TRP A 121 8.22 5.43 5.42
CA TRP A 121 8.86 4.29 6.08
C TRP A 121 8.38 4.10 7.52
N LYS A 122 8.01 2.89 7.88
CA LYS A 122 7.40 2.54 9.18
C LYS A 122 6.16 3.40 9.51
N GLY A 123 5.40 3.76 8.46
CA GLY A 123 4.12 4.43 8.55
C GLY A 123 2.99 3.58 7.94
N ARG A 124 1.81 4.19 7.81
CA ARG A 124 0.60 3.57 7.26
C ARG A 124 0.29 4.00 5.82
N THR A 125 1.17 4.74 5.16
CA THR A 125 1.00 5.14 3.76
C THR A 125 0.76 3.94 2.85
N PHE A 126 1.45 2.82 3.09
CA PHE A 126 1.26 1.60 2.31
C PHE A 126 -0.11 0.92 2.54
N GLN A 127 -0.82 1.20 3.63
CA GLN A 127 -2.20 0.73 3.82
C GLN A 127 -3.15 1.45 2.85
N LEU A 128 -2.95 2.76 2.58
CA LEU A 128 -3.72 3.48 1.56
C LEU A 128 -3.45 2.92 0.16
N PHE A 129 -2.18 2.65 -0.13
CA PHE A 129 -1.81 2.02 -1.39
C PHE A 129 -2.40 0.61 -1.55
N PHE A 130 -2.49 -0.16 -0.48
CA PHE A 130 -3.16 -1.46 -0.45
C PHE A 130 -4.66 -1.34 -0.78
N ILE A 131 -5.39 -0.36 -0.20
CA ILE A 131 -6.80 -0.10 -0.55
C ILE A 131 -6.95 0.22 -2.04
N TRP A 132 -6.05 1.05 -2.57
CA TRP A 132 -6.03 1.38 -4.00
C TRP A 132 -5.78 0.13 -4.87
N LEU A 133 -4.87 -0.76 -4.46
CA LEU A 133 -4.61 -2.03 -5.16
C LEU A 133 -5.84 -2.96 -5.14
N ILE A 134 -6.55 -3.06 -4.01
CA ILE A 134 -7.81 -3.84 -3.95
C ILE A 134 -8.82 -3.27 -4.94
N ALA A 135 -9.02 -1.95 -4.94
CA ALA A 135 -9.96 -1.29 -5.85
C ALA A 135 -9.57 -1.53 -7.31
N LEU A 136 -8.30 -1.43 -7.67
CA LEU A 136 -7.83 -1.74 -9.02
C LEU A 136 -8.06 -3.20 -9.42
N GLU A 137 -7.73 -4.16 -8.53
CA GLU A 137 -7.98 -5.58 -8.84
C GLU A 137 -9.47 -5.88 -8.96
N LEU A 138 -10.32 -5.23 -8.15
CA LEU A 138 -11.78 -5.31 -8.29
C LEU A 138 -12.23 -4.82 -9.67
N ILE A 139 -11.81 -3.63 -10.09
CA ILE A 139 -12.17 -3.05 -11.38
C ILE A 139 -11.69 -3.95 -12.52
N LEU A 140 -10.43 -4.36 -12.48
CA LEU A 140 -9.81 -5.16 -13.54
C LEU A 140 -10.33 -6.60 -13.64
N SER A 141 -10.89 -7.14 -12.55
CA SER A 141 -11.43 -8.51 -12.49
C SER A 141 -12.96 -8.54 -12.41
N TRP A 142 -13.63 -7.41 -12.49
CA TRP A 142 -15.05 -7.24 -12.18
C TRP A 142 -15.97 -8.27 -12.80
N GLU A 143 -15.80 -8.53 -14.09
CA GLU A 143 -16.62 -9.48 -14.85
C GLU A 143 -16.35 -10.94 -14.47
N ASN A 144 -15.11 -11.25 -14.07
CA ASN A 144 -14.65 -12.59 -13.74
C ASN A 144 -14.88 -12.99 -12.29
N LEU A 145 -15.18 -12.04 -11.42
CA LEU A 145 -15.40 -12.26 -9.99
C LEU A 145 -16.83 -12.78 -9.75
N GLN A 146 -16.92 -13.99 -9.23
CA GLN A 146 -18.18 -14.60 -8.80
C GLN A 146 -18.10 -14.91 -7.31
N PRO A 147 -18.83 -14.16 -6.44
CA PRO A 147 -18.88 -14.45 -5.02
C PRO A 147 -19.45 -15.85 -4.77
N LYS A 148 -18.75 -16.62 -3.92
CA LYS A 148 -19.18 -17.97 -3.51
C LYS A 148 -19.76 -17.92 -2.08
N VAL A 149 -20.70 -17.04 -1.85
CA VAL A 149 -21.39 -16.98 -0.56
C VAL A 149 -22.25 -18.24 -0.41
N GLY A 150 -22.12 -18.89 0.74
CA GLY A 150 -22.87 -20.11 1.06
C GLY A 150 -24.34 -19.83 1.34
N LYS A 151 -25.10 -20.90 1.64
CA LYS A 151 -26.46 -20.75 2.15
C LYS A 151 -26.45 -19.94 3.47
N PRO A 152 -27.49 -19.15 3.75
CA PRO A 152 -27.67 -18.51 5.04
C PRO A 152 -27.43 -19.51 6.20
N PHE A 153 -26.80 -19.05 7.29
CA PHE A 153 -26.43 -19.88 8.46
C PHE A 153 -25.51 -21.09 8.18
N SER A 154 -24.90 -21.18 7.00
CA SER A 154 -23.85 -22.18 6.80
C SER A 154 -22.60 -21.78 7.57
N ALA A 155 -21.83 -22.76 8.05
CA ALA A 155 -20.55 -22.53 8.73
C ALA A 155 -19.60 -21.66 7.88
N LYS A 156 -19.64 -21.81 6.54
CA LYS A 156 -18.85 -21.00 5.62
C LYS A 156 -19.29 -19.54 5.61
N THR A 157 -20.60 -19.27 5.60
CA THR A 157 -21.14 -17.91 5.62
C THR A 157 -20.83 -17.22 6.94
N LEU A 158 -20.99 -17.94 8.06
CA LEU A 158 -20.62 -17.44 9.38
C LEU A 158 -19.12 -17.12 9.48
N ALA A 159 -18.27 -18.02 9.00
CA ALA A 159 -16.81 -17.79 8.95
C ALA A 159 -16.45 -16.57 8.08
N PHE A 160 -17.15 -16.38 6.96
CA PHE A 160 -16.94 -15.22 6.09
C PHE A 160 -17.34 -13.90 6.76
N VAL A 161 -18.52 -13.84 7.37
CA VAL A 161 -19.00 -12.65 8.11
C VAL A 161 -18.07 -12.33 9.27
N THR A 162 -17.66 -13.34 10.04
CA THR A 162 -16.65 -13.16 11.11
C THR A 162 -15.35 -12.61 10.54
N ALA A 163 -14.84 -13.17 9.43
CA ALA A 163 -13.61 -12.71 8.80
C ALA A 163 -13.68 -11.25 8.33
N LEU A 164 -14.85 -10.78 7.83
CA LEU A 164 -15.05 -9.38 7.43
C LEU A 164 -14.96 -8.41 8.60
N LEU A 165 -15.36 -8.82 9.80
CA LEU A 165 -15.32 -7.99 11.01
C LEU A 165 -13.94 -7.96 11.65
N LEU A 166 -13.12 -9.02 11.47
CA LEU A 166 -11.84 -9.16 12.14
C LEU A 166 -10.86 -7.99 11.92
N PRO A 167 -10.73 -7.35 10.74
CA PRO A 167 -9.86 -6.18 10.59
C PRO A 167 -10.25 -5.02 11.52
N THR A 168 -11.56 -4.74 11.65
CA THR A 168 -12.06 -3.72 12.56
C THR A 168 -11.86 -4.12 14.02
N VAL A 169 -12.18 -5.37 14.38
CA VAL A 169 -11.95 -5.91 15.72
C VAL A 169 -10.49 -5.84 16.11
N TYR A 170 -9.58 -6.19 15.19
CA TYR A 170 -8.13 -6.07 15.42
C TYR A 170 -7.72 -4.62 15.76
N VAL A 171 -8.22 -3.64 15.00
CA VAL A 171 -7.92 -2.21 15.28
C VAL A 171 -8.45 -1.80 16.65
N VAL A 172 -9.67 -2.19 17.01
CA VAL A 172 -10.24 -1.90 18.34
C VAL A 172 -9.39 -2.52 19.45
N ILE A 173 -9.03 -3.79 19.34
CA ILE A 173 -8.20 -4.48 20.33
C ILE A 173 -6.81 -3.85 20.42
N SER A 174 -6.21 -3.51 19.27
CA SER A 174 -4.88 -2.92 19.20
C SER A 174 -4.81 -1.54 19.85
N LYS A 175 -5.86 -0.71 19.68
CA LYS A 175 -5.87 0.67 20.13
C LYS A 175 -6.48 0.84 21.51
N HIS A 176 -7.53 0.11 21.85
CA HIS A 176 -8.30 0.35 23.07
C HIS A 176 -8.10 -0.73 24.12
N LEU A 177 -7.69 -1.95 23.75
CA LEU A 177 -7.49 -3.06 24.68
C LEU A 177 -6.00 -3.40 24.92
N GLY A 178 -5.09 -2.55 24.49
CA GLY A 178 -3.67 -2.62 24.85
C GLY A 178 -2.85 -3.68 24.09
N LEU A 179 -3.36 -4.28 22.99
CA LEU A 179 -2.61 -5.27 22.22
C LEU A 179 -1.30 -4.70 21.68
N ASN A 180 -1.28 -3.45 21.20
CA ASN A 180 -0.06 -2.81 20.72
C ASN A 180 0.99 -2.69 21.83
N ASN A 181 0.58 -2.36 23.05
CA ASN A 181 1.48 -2.27 24.19
C ASN A 181 2.03 -3.65 24.58
N ALA A 182 1.19 -4.68 24.54
CA ALA A 182 1.62 -6.06 24.81
C ALA A 182 2.65 -6.54 23.77
N ILE A 183 2.40 -6.31 22.46
CA ILE A 183 3.36 -6.65 21.38
C ILE A 183 4.67 -5.89 21.58
N THR A 184 4.61 -4.62 21.91
CA THR A 184 5.78 -3.78 22.15
C THR A 184 6.60 -4.28 23.32
N GLU A 185 5.96 -4.63 24.42
CA GLU A 185 6.65 -5.11 25.61
C GLU A 185 7.30 -6.49 25.39
N VAL A 186 6.58 -7.44 24.77
CA VAL A 186 7.14 -8.74 24.39
C VAL A 186 8.33 -8.58 23.44
N SER A 187 8.24 -7.67 22.49
CA SER A 187 9.33 -7.39 21.54
C SER A 187 10.56 -6.81 22.25
N LYS A 188 10.35 -5.92 23.20
CA LYS A 188 11.41 -5.33 24.03
C LYS A 188 12.10 -6.42 24.87
N GLN A 189 11.33 -7.28 25.54
CA GLN A 189 11.86 -8.40 26.33
C GLN A 189 12.61 -9.41 25.46
N SER A 190 12.20 -9.57 24.20
CA SER A 190 12.88 -10.45 23.23
C SER A 190 14.14 -9.82 22.61
N GLY A 191 14.55 -8.63 23.04
CA GLY A 191 15.77 -7.96 22.55
C GLY A 191 15.65 -7.36 21.15
N VAL A 192 14.44 -7.11 20.66
CA VAL A 192 14.23 -6.47 19.35
C VAL A 192 14.77 -5.04 19.37
N ALA A 193 15.64 -4.69 18.43
CA ALA A 193 16.34 -3.41 18.42
C ALA A 193 15.40 -2.19 18.26
N THR A 194 14.33 -2.31 17.46
CA THR A 194 13.30 -1.26 17.27
C THR A 194 11.93 -1.75 17.70
N TRP A 195 11.85 -2.21 18.95
CA TRP A 195 10.66 -2.83 19.53
C TRP A 195 9.39 -1.96 19.50
N ASN A 196 9.52 -0.63 19.54
CA ASN A 196 8.41 0.32 19.53
C ASN A 196 7.62 0.35 18.20
N SER A 197 8.21 -0.09 17.09
CA SER A 197 7.55 -0.19 15.79
C SER A 197 7.09 -1.62 15.43
N MET A 198 7.27 -2.58 16.32
CA MET A 198 6.92 -3.98 16.07
C MET A 198 5.41 -4.19 15.98
N ALA A 199 4.62 -3.42 16.74
CA ALA A 199 3.16 -3.45 16.65
C ALA A 199 2.66 -3.09 15.23
N LEU A 200 3.30 -2.12 14.56
CA LEU A 200 2.96 -1.76 13.18
C LEU A 200 3.31 -2.89 12.19
N SER A 201 4.46 -3.53 12.33
CA SER A 201 4.84 -4.68 11.49
C SER A 201 3.82 -5.81 11.61
N THR A 202 3.41 -6.11 12.85
CA THR A 202 2.39 -7.12 13.16
C THR A 202 1.03 -6.74 12.53
N GLU A 203 0.65 -5.46 12.59
CA GLU A 203 -0.58 -4.94 11.97
C GLU A 203 -0.61 -5.25 10.46
N TYR A 204 0.49 -5.01 9.74
CA TYR A 204 0.61 -5.33 8.31
C TYR A 204 0.47 -6.83 8.02
N LEU A 205 1.14 -7.67 8.81
CA LEU A 205 1.08 -9.14 8.63
C LEU A 205 -0.30 -9.71 8.93
N VAL A 206 -0.94 -9.24 10.00
CA VAL A 206 -2.31 -9.64 10.37
C VAL A 206 -3.29 -9.23 9.29
N PHE A 207 -3.21 -8.01 8.79
CA PHE A 207 -4.09 -7.55 7.71
C PHE A 207 -3.86 -8.34 6.41
N ALA A 208 -2.63 -8.69 6.06
CA ALA A 208 -2.34 -9.54 4.91
C ALA A 208 -2.98 -10.93 5.07
N ALA A 209 -2.87 -11.55 6.24
CA ALA A 209 -3.46 -12.84 6.53
C ALA A 209 -5.01 -12.79 6.50
N LEU A 210 -5.61 -11.76 7.11
CA LEU A 210 -7.05 -11.56 7.10
C LEU A 210 -7.58 -11.30 5.69
N PHE A 211 -6.86 -10.52 4.88
CA PHE A 211 -7.22 -10.29 3.50
C PHE A 211 -7.23 -11.58 2.68
N CYS A 212 -6.18 -12.40 2.81
CA CYS A 212 -6.14 -13.72 2.17
C CYS A 212 -7.32 -14.60 2.61
N ALA A 213 -7.66 -14.60 3.90
CA ALA A 213 -8.78 -15.37 4.42
C ALA A 213 -10.12 -14.89 3.86
N ILE A 214 -10.38 -13.59 3.86
CA ILE A 214 -11.62 -12.98 3.32
C ILE A 214 -11.76 -13.32 1.84
N VAL A 215 -10.73 -13.07 1.04
CA VAL A 215 -10.73 -13.34 -0.40
C VAL A 215 -10.91 -14.84 -0.69
N PHE A 216 -10.26 -15.70 0.09
CA PHE A 216 -10.41 -17.14 -0.06
C PHE A 216 -11.82 -17.63 0.27
N LEU A 217 -12.41 -17.16 1.37
CA LEU A 217 -13.76 -17.53 1.78
C LEU A 217 -14.80 -17.07 0.75
N GLN A 218 -14.61 -15.90 0.16
CA GLN A 218 -15.56 -15.30 -0.76
C GLN A 218 -15.42 -15.80 -2.19
N PHE A 219 -14.18 -15.86 -2.74
CA PHE A 219 -13.92 -16.17 -4.15
C PHE A 219 -13.20 -17.50 -4.34
N GLY A 220 -12.70 -18.13 -3.27
CA GLY A 220 -11.92 -19.36 -3.31
C GLY A 220 -10.51 -19.16 -3.87
N LYS A 221 -9.89 -20.27 -4.36
CA LYS A 221 -8.51 -20.26 -4.90
C LYS A 221 -8.34 -19.31 -6.11
N LYS A 222 -9.37 -19.15 -6.94
CA LYS A 222 -9.34 -18.22 -8.07
C LYS A 222 -9.22 -16.78 -7.59
N GLY A 223 -10.01 -16.41 -6.58
CA GLY A 223 -9.92 -15.08 -5.96
C GLY A 223 -8.55 -14.78 -5.38
N LEU A 224 -7.91 -15.73 -4.66
CA LEU A 224 -6.54 -15.55 -4.18
C LEU A 224 -5.54 -15.28 -5.32
N LYS A 225 -5.72 -15.93 -6.47
CA LYS A 225 -4.88 -15.67 -7.65
C LYS A 225 -5.15 -14.28 -8.23
N ASP A 226 -6.41 -13.86 -8.28
CA ASP A 226 -6.80 -12.56 -8.81
C ASP A 226 -6.33 -11.42 -7.91
N PHE A 227 -6.48 -11.56 -6.60
CA PHE A 227 -6.02 -10.60 -5.58
C PHE A 227 -4.61 -10.87 -5.03
N SER A 228 -3.79 -11.64 -5.76
CA SER A 228 -2.44 -11.97 -5.29
C SER A 228 -1.54 -10.75 -5.12
N VAL A 229 -1.72 -9.71 -5.95
CA VAL A 229 -0.87 -8.50 -5.91
C VAL A 229 -1.05 -7.71 -4.61
N PRO A 230 -2.27 -7.30 -4.22
CA PRO A 230 -2.45 -6.61 -2.94
C PRO A 230 -2.07 -7.48 -1.72
N ALA A 231 -2.36 -8.79 -1.76
CA ALA A 231 -1.99 -9.70 -0.68
C ALA A 231 -0.47 -9.80 -0.48
N LEU A 232 0.27 -10.03 -1.56
CA LEU A 232 1.74 -10.09 -1.54
C LEU A 232 2.35 -8.75 -1.14
N PHE A 233 1.81 -7.63 -1.65
CA PHE A 233 2.28 -6.31 -1.30
C PHE A 233 2.23 -6.07 0.21
N LEU A 234 1.05 -6.23 0.81
CA LEU A 234 0.86 -5.98 2.24
C LEU A 234 1.72 -6.91 3.10
N GLY A 235 1.77 -8.20 2.73
CA GLY A 235 2.61 -9.19 3.40
C GLY A 235 4.09 -8.86 3.29
N THR A 236 4.57 -8.44 2.11
CA THR A 236 5.98 -8.06 1.90
C THR A 236 6.35 -6.84 2.74
N VAL A 237 5.50 -5.80 2.79
CA VAL A 237 5.73 -4.63 3.66
C VAL A 237 5.83 -5.06 5.13
N GLY A 238 4.92 -5.92 5.59
CA GLY A 238 4.96 -6.43 6.97
C GLY A 238 6.24 -7.21 7.29
N VAL A 239 6.69 -8.06 6.37
CA VAL A 239 7.96 -8.80 6.50
C VAL A 239 9.16 -7.85 6.51
N LEU A 240 9.22 -6.88 5.57
CA LEU A 240 10.30 -5.90 5.51
C LEU A 240 10.39 -5.07 6.80
N TYR A 241 9.26 -4.61 7.32
CA TYR A 241 9.22 -3.88 8.58
C TYR A 241 9.63 -4.74 9.77
N THR A 242 9.24 -6.01 9.78
CA THR A 242 9.67 -6.96 10.83
C THR A 242 11.18 -7.16 10.81
N ILE A 243 11.75 -7.40 9.62
CA ILE A 243 13.21 -7.55 9.45
C ILE A 243 13.94 -6.29 9.90
N ASP A 244 13.46 -5.11 9.50
CA ASP A 244 14.09 -3.85 9.89
C ASP A 244 13.92 -3.53 11.39
N ASN A 245 12.93 -4.07 12.06
CA ASN A 245 12.78 -3.94 13.51
C ASN A 245 13.75 -4.86 14.27
N VAL A 246 13.93 -6.07 13.76
CA VAL A 246 14.85 -7.06 14.36
C VAL A 246 16.31 -6.72 14.06
N TYR A 247 16.60 -6.31 12.81
CA TYR A 247 17.94 -6.04 12.29
C TYR A 247 18.04 -4.63 11.68
N PRO A 248 18.03 -3.55 12.49
CA PRO A 248 18.06 -2.20 11.95
C PRO A 248 19.43 -1.85 11.35
N TYR A 249 19.46 -0.93 10.40
CA TYR A 249 20.65 -0.24 9.91
C TYR A 249 21.86 -1.13 9.63
N GLY A 250 21.76 -2.00 8.65
CA GLY A 250 22.92 -2.72 8.16
C GLY A 250 23.23 -4.04 8.87
N GLN A 251 22.45 -4.43 9.84
CA GLN A 251 22.61 -5.74 10.47
C GLN A 251 22.12 -6.88 9.57
N PHE A 252 21.11 -6.63 8.71
CA PHE A 252 20.62 -7.61 7.75
C PHE A 252 21.33 -7.46 6.41
N THR A 253 22.39 -8.24 6.23
CA THR A 253 23.31 -8.15 5.09
C THR A 253 22.65 -8.20 3.69
N PRO A 254 21.60 -9.01 3.40
CA PRO A 254 20.99 -9.01 2.07
C PRO A 254 20.47 -7.64 1.62
N PHE A 255 19.93 -6.83 2.54
CA PHE A 255 19.46 -5.49 2.19
C PHE A 255 20.61 -4.49 2.01
N GLN A 256 21.76 -4.77 2.62
CA GLN A 256 22.94 -3.92 2.49
C GLN A 256 23.63 -4.06 1.13
N LEU A 257 23.38 -5.12 0.37
CA LEU A 257 24.03 -5.33 -0.94
C LEU A 257 23.76 -4.18 -1.93
N LEU A 258 22.62 -3.51 -1.84
CA LEU A 258 22.28 -2.38 -2.71
C LEU A 258 22.92 -1.07 -2.26
N VAL A 259 23.24 -0.91 -0.98
CA VAL A 259 23.70 0.38 -0.43
C VAL A 259 25.02 0.85 -1.03
N PRO A 260 26.11 0.05 -1.09
CA PRO A 260 27.37 0.48 -1.70
C PRO A 260 27.22 0.84 -3.17
N THR A 261 26.45 0.03 -3.92
CA THR A 261 26.20 0.28 -5.35
C THR A 261 25.43 1.58 -5.54
N THR A 262 24.39 1.81 -4.75
CA THR A 262 23.60 3.05 -4.80
C THR A 262 24.45 4.26 -4.45
N ALA A 263 25.27 4.17 -3.40
CA ALA A 263 26.17 5.25 -2.98
C ALA A 263 27.21 5.57 -4.04
N THR A 264 27.82 4.54 -4.66
CA THR A 264 28.80 4.73 -5.75
C THR A 264 28.16 5.37 -6.98
N LEU A 265 26.96 4.94 -7.37
CA LEU A 265 26.25 5.55 -8.51
C LEU A 265 25.83 6.99 -8.21
N ALA A 266 25.40 7.28 -6.97
CA ALA A 266 25.06 8.64 -6.54
C ALA A 266 26.33 9.54 -6.54
N ALA A 267 27.46 9.02 -6.06
CA ALA A 267 28.74 9.72 -6.13
C ALA A 267 29.14 10.01 -7.58
N SER A 268 28.99 9.03 -8.48
CA SER A 268 29.27 9.20 -9.90
C SER A 268 28.38 10.27 -10.55
N ALA A 269 27.08 10.27 -10.22
CA ALA A 269 26.14 11.29 -10.69
C ALA A 269 26.54 12.69 -10.20
N LEU A 270 26.91 12.83 -8.92
CA LEU A 270 27.39 14.09 -8.35
C LEU A 270 28.70 14.56 -9.00
N ASN A 271 29.65 13.66 -9.27
CA ASN A 271 30.88 14.00 -9.98
C ASN A 271 30.60 14.50 -11.39
N LEU A 272 29.62 13.90 -12.10
CA LEU A 272 29.20 14.42 -13.43
C LEU A 272 28.52 15.79 -13.32
N MET A 273 27.93 16.13 -12.18
CA MET A 273 27.37 17.46 -11.91
C MET A 273 28.41 18.49 -11.48
N GLY A 274 29.70 18.11 -11.38
CA GLY A 274 30.79 19.00 -11.00
C GLY A 274 31.14 19.06 -9.51
N TYR A 275 30.55 18.17 -8.70
CA TYR A 275 30.89 18.05 -7.27
C TYR A 275 32.03 17.06 -7.06
N GLN A 276 32.86 17.32 -6.04
CA GLN A 276 33.84 16.35 -5.56
C GLN A 276 33.23 15.47 -4.49
N THR A 277 33.37 14.14 -4.60
CA THR A 277 32.73 13.21 -3.69
C THR A 277 33.73 12.37 -2.92
N SER A 278 33.42 12.04 -1.67
CA SER A 278 34.11 11.02 -0.88
C SER A 278 33.13 10.05 -0.25
N LEU A 279 33.48 8.77 -0.31
CA LEU A 279 32.69 7.66 0.27
C LEU A 279 33.43 7.06 1.45
N THR A 280 32.77 6.96 2.58
CA THR A 280 33.28 6.28 3.78
C THR A 280 32.19 5.36 4.33
N THR A 281 32.58 4.38 5.16
CA THR A 281 31.62 3.49 5.83
C THR A 281 31.61 3.83 7.31
N VAL A 282 30.43 4.12 7.85
CA VAL A 282 30.22 4.42 9.27
C VAL A 282 29.07 3.57 9.79
N ALA A 283 29.32 2.77 10.81
CA ALA A 283 28.31 1.89 11.43
C ALA A 283 27.53 1.04 10.39
N ASN A 284 28.22 0.44 9.44
CA ASN A 284 27.68 -0.36 8.33
C ASN A 284 26.80 0.40 7.33
N MET A 285 26.78 1.73 7.37
CA MET A 285 26.11 2.57 6.38
C MET A 285 27.15 3.25 5.49
N SER A 286 26.79 3.49 4.23
CA SER A 286 27.61 4.27 3.31
C SER A 286 27.36 5.75 3.57
N ARG A 287 28.44 6.44 4.02
CA ARG A 287 28.45 7.90 4.18
C ARG A 287 29.03 8.52 2.92
N LEU A 288 28.22 9.31 2.24
CA LEU A 288 28.65 10.05 1.05
C LEU A 288 28.72 11.53 1.41
N THR A 289 29.89 12.12 1.17
CA THR A 289 30.12 13.56 1.27
C THR A 289 30.31 14.13 -0.13
N ALA A 290 29.62 15.21 -0.45
CA ALA A 290 29.85 15.95 -1.69
C ALA A 290 30.18 17.40 -1.36
N THR A 291 31.21 17.93 -2.09
CA THR A 291 31.74 19.29 -1.96
C THR A 291 31.68 19.97 -3.31
N ASP A 292 31.23 21.19 -3.36
CA ASP A 292 31.25 22.00 -4.58
C ASP A 292 32.68 22.28 -4.98
N ALA A 293 33.09 21.88 -6.22
CA ALA A 293 34.40 22.06 -6.71
C ALA A 293 34.83 23.56 -6.84
N ALA A 294 33.86 24.43 -7.07
CA ALA A 294 34.06 25.87 -7.16
C ALA A 294 34.08 26.57 -5.79
N ASN A 295 33.44 26.01 -4.78
CA ASN A 295 33.36 26.55 -3.43
C ASN A 295 33.47 25.46 -2.36
N PRO A 296 34.69 25.13 -1.87
CA PRO A 296 34.90 24.07 -0.88
C PRO A 296 34.16 24.22 0.44
N LEU A 297 33.63 25.41 0.76
CA LEU A 297 32.80 25.64 1.95
C LEU A 297 31.37 25.10 1.79
N ARG A 298 30.93 24.90 0.55
CA ARG A 298 29.63 24.27 0.25
C ARG A 298 29.80 22.76 0.23
N THR A 299 29.51 22.14 1.37
CA THR A 299 29.63 20.68 1.57
C THR A 299 28.38 20.14 2.22
N ALA A 300 27.92 19.00 1.73
CA ALA A 300 26.85 18.22 2.33
C ALA A 300 27.27 16.77 2.56
N THR A 301 26.89 16.20 3.69
CA THR A 301 27.20 14.82 4.07
C THR A 301 25.92 14.12 4.53
N PHE A 302 25.68 12.95 3.94
CA PHE A 302 24.52 12.13 4.27
C PHE A 302 24.90 10.65 4.39
N ASP A 303 24.24 9.95 5.32
CA ASP A 303 24.36 8.51 5.49
C ASP A 303 23.24 7.83 4.69
N ILE A 304 23.62 6.90 3.81
CA ILE A 304 22.67 6.16 2.97
C ILE A 304 22.37 4.83 3.65
N ALA A 305 21.16 4.71 4.18
CA ALA A 305 20.64 3.46 4.74
C ALA A 305 19.92 2.63 3.66
N TRP A 306 19.73 1.34 3.90
CA TRP A 306 19.14 0.42 2.94
C TRP A 306 17.71 0.78 2.45
N PRO A 307 16.81 1.36 3.25
CA PRO A 307 15.50 1.79 2.74
C PRO A 307 15.63 2.85 1.63
N CYS A 308 16.60 3.78 1.78
CA CYS A 308 16.88 4.82 0.79
C CYS A 308 17.62 4.29 -0.45
N ALA A 309 18.21 3.09 -0.37
CA ALA A 309 18.93 2.49 -1.51
C ALA A 309 18.01 2.04 -2.66
N GLY A 310 16.73 2.41 -2.65
CA GLY A 310 15.77 2.17 -3.72
C GLY A 310 14.82 1.01 -3.50
N ILE A 311 14.91 0.30 -2.37
CA ILE A 311 14.06 -0.86 -2.09
C ILE A 311 12.58 -0.48 -2.06
N GLU A 312 12.25 0.65 -1.46
CA GLU A 312 10.88 1.16 -1.39
C GLU A 312 10.30 1.45 -2.78
N SER A 313 11.05 2.18 -3.61
CA SER A 313 10.64 2.50 -4.98
C SER A 313 10.52 1.25 -5.86
N LEU A 314 11.45 0.30 -5.71
CA LEU A 314 11.41 -0.99 -6.41
C LEU A 314 10.24 -1.86 -5.95
N LEU A 315 9.88 -1.83 -4.66
CA LEU A 315 8.70 -2.53 -4.14
C LEU A 315 7.42 -2.01 -4.79
N ILE A 316 7.21 -0.70 -4.78
CA ILE A 316 6.01 -0.08 -5.38
C ILE A 316 6.00 -0.35 -6.90
N PHE A 317 7.13 -0.15 -7.59
CA PHE A 317 7.26 -0.47 -9.01
C PHE A 317 6.92 -1.92 -9.31
N THR A 318 7.46 -2.86 -8.55
CA THR A 318 7.24 -4.30 -8.72
C THR A 318 5.76 -4.63 -8.66
N VAL A 319 5.06 -4.09 -7.67
CA VAL A 319 3.62 -4.33 -7.47
C VAL A 319 2.81 -3.80 -8.65
N VAL A 320 3.06 -2.56 -9.06
CA VAL A 320 2.35 -1.95 -10.20
C VAL A 320 2.69 -2.69 -11.50
N ALA A 321 3.97 -3.00 -11.74
CA ALA A 321 4.39 -3.75 -12.92
C ALA A 321 3.73 -5.14 -12.98
N PHE A 322 3.67 -5.88 -11.87
CA PHE A 322 2.98 -7.17 -11.82
C PHE A 322 1.48 -7.05 -12.09
N LEU A 323 0.83 -6.03 -11.54
CA LEU A 323 -0.59 -5.78 -11.77
C LEU A 323 -0.91 -5.68 -13.27
N PHE A 324 -0.10 -4.92 -13.99
CA PHE A 324 -0.26 -4.71 -15.43
C PHE A 324 0.25 -5.88 -16.27
N LEU A 325 1.48 -6.34 -16.04
CA LEU A 325 2.09 -7.40 -16.83
C LEU A 325 1.37 -8.75 -16.71
N LYS A 326 0.76 -9.06 -15.55
CA LYS A 326 -0.04 -10.25 -15.32
C LYS A 326 -1.14 -10.39 -16.39
N ARG A 327 -1.78 -9.29 -16.78
CA ARG A 327 -2.93 -9.25 -17.68
C ARG A 327 -2.58 -9.00 -19.15
N MET A 328 -1.35 -8.57 -19.44
CA MET A 328 -0.94 -8.28 -20.80
C MET A 328 -0.73 -9.56 -21.62
N PRO A 329 -1.17 -9.60 -22.90
CA PRO A 329 -0.95 -10.73 -23.80
C PRO A 329 0.48 -10.72 -24.37
N LEU A 330 1.48 -10.77 -23.49
CA LEU A 330 2.90 -10.80 -23.80
C LEU A 330 3.48 -12.18 -23.49
N SER A 331 4.50 -12.60 -24.26
CA SER A 331 5.29 -13.77 -23.92
C SER A 331 6.02 -13.57 -22.60
N TRP A 332 6.32 -14.67 -21.90
CA TRP A 332 7.07 -14.61 -20.63
C TRP A 332 8.39 -13.84 -20.76
N LYS A 333 9.14 -14.09 -21.85
CA LYS A 333 10.41 -13.39 -22.12
C LYS A 333 10.20 -11.87 -22.23
N ALA A 334 9.17 -11.44 -22.96
CA ALA A 334 8.85 -10.03 -23.10
C ALA A 334 8.40 -9.39 -21.76
N LYS A 335 7.62 -10.12 -20.95
CA LYS A 335 7.25 -9.66 -19.60
C LYS A 335 8.46 -9.46 -18.70
N THR A 336 9.37 -10.44 -18.70
CA THR A 336 10.61 -10.37 -17.92
C THR A 336 11.50 -9.21 -18.39
N ALA A 337 11.70 -9.07 -19.71
CA ALA A 337 12.49 -7.98 -20.27
C ALA A 337 11.90 -6.60 -19.91
N ALA A 338 10.58 -6.44 -20.06
CA ALA A 338 9.89 -5.22 -19.67
C ALA A 338 10.08 -4.96 -18.15
N PHE A 339 9.80 -5.95 -17.30
CA PHE A 339 9.98 -5.80 -15.85
C PHE A 339 11.42 -5.37 -15.49
N THR A 340 12.42 -6.05 -16.03
CA THR A 340 13.84 -5.74 -15.74
C THR A 340 14.22 -4.34 -16.21
N ALA A 341 13.80 -3.94 -17.41
CA ALA A 341 14.06 -2.58 -17.92
C ALA A 341 13.39 -1.51 -17.02
N GLY A 342 12.14 -1.71 -16.67
CA GLY A 342 11.43 -0.79 -15.79
C GLY A 342 12.03 -0.71 -14.38
N ALA A 343 12.44 -1.85 -13.81
CA ALA A 343 13.12 -1.91 -12.51
C ALA A 343 14.47 -1.18 -12.54
N ALA A 344 15.25 -1.35 -13.61
CA ALA A 344 16.53 -0.66 -13.77
C ALA A 344 16.34 0.86 -13.83
N VAL A 345 15.36 1.35 -14.60
CA VAL A 345 15.04 2.78 -14.65
C VAL A 345 14.55 3.29 -13.30
N THR A 346 13.69 2.53 -12.60
CA THR A 346 13.23 2.89 -11.24
C THR A 346 14.41 3.06 -10.28
N TYR A 347 15.38 2.15 -10.35
CA TYR A 347 16.57 2.21 -9.53
C TYR A 347 17.45 3.42 -9.87
N LEU A 348 17.65 3.73 -11.17
CA LEU A 348 18.40 4.92 -11.60
C LEU A 348 17.70 6.22 -11.16
N ILE A 349 16.38 6.29 -11.24
CA ILE A 349 15.60 7.44 -10.74
C ILE A 349 15.83 7.63 -9.24
N ASN A 350 15.92 6.54 -8.46
CA ASN A 350 16.24 6.65 -7.04
C ASN A 350 17.67 7.16 -6.81
N VAL A 351 18.63 6.75 -7.63
CA VAL A 351 20.01 7.29 -7.58
C VAL A 351 20.02 8.79 -7.84
N LEU A 352 19.29 9.27 -8.86
CA LEU A 352 19.16 10.69 -9.16
C LEU A 352 18.46 11.45 -8.02
N ARG A 353 17.43 10.86 -7.43
CA ARG A 353 16.79 11.40 -6.23
C ARG A 353 17.82 11.62 -5.11
N ILE A 354 18.66 10.62 -4.82
CA ILE A 354 19.71 10.74 -3.80
C ILE A 354 20.69 11.84 -4.17
N ALA A 355 21.18 11.89 -5.41
CA ALA A 355 22.09 12.93 -5.84
C ALA A 355 21.50 14.35 -5.66
N THR A 356 20.20 14.53 -5.87
CA THR A 356 19.52 15.83 -5.71
C THR A 356 19.50 16.33 -4.25
N PHE A 357 19.65 15.44 -3.25
CA PHE A 357 19.73 15.88 -1.85
C PHE A 357 20.95 16.77 -1.57
N TYR A 358 22.06 16.53 -2.25
CA TYR A 358 23.32 17.18 -1.94
C TYR A 358 23.31 18.67 -2.26
N PRO A 359 22.93 19.13 -3.46
CA PRO A 359 22.76 20.56 -3.73
C PRO A 359 21.81 21.24 -2.74
N ILE A 360 20.65 20.61 -2.44
CA ILE A 360 19.69 21.15 -1.50
C ILE A 360 20.31 21.26 -0.09
N GLY A 361 21.05 20.23 0.34
CA GLY A 361 21.74 20.22 1.63
C GLY A 361 22.86 21.25 1.72
N MET A 362 23.56 21.53 0.60
CA MET A 362 24.59 22.57 0.51
C MET A 362 23.99 23.97 0.58
N ASP A 363 22.85 24.20 -0.05
CA ASP A 363 22.25 25.54 -0.15
C ASP A 363 21.48 25.93 1.13
N TYR A 364 20.78 24.98 1.72
CA TYR A 364 19.88 25.25 2.86
C TYR A 364 20.34 24.61 4.17
N GLY A 365 21.39 23.78 4.13
CA GLY A 365 21.88 23.00 5.26
C GLY A 365 21.22 21.62 5.32
N VAL A 366 22.00 20.61 5.73
CA VAL A 366 21.59 19.18 5.76
C VAL A 366 20.38 18.89 6.67
N ASN A 367 20.10 19.77 7.64
CA ASN A 367 19.01 19.64 8.61
C ASN A 367 17.84 20.57 8.32
N SER A 368 17.84 21.21 7.16
CA SER A 368 16.82 22.20 6.80
C SER A 368 15.46 21.58 6.53
N GLU A 369 14.43 22.41 6.63
CA GLU A 369 13.05 22.06 6.24
C GLU A 369 12.99 21.67 4.77
N GLN A 370 13.77 22.32 3.90
CA GLN A 370 13.86 22.05 2.47
C GLN A 370 14.33 20.63 2.18
N VAL A 371 15.38 20.18 2.89
CA VAL A 371 15.85 18.78 2.79
C VAL A 371 14.78 17.82 3.28
N ARG A 372 14.08 18.12 4.38
CA ARG A 372 13.00 17.30 4.92
C ARG A 372 11.81 17.23 3.95
N MET A 373 11.39 18.35 3.39
CA MET A 373 10.32 18.42 2.40
C MET A 373 10.67 17.66 1.13
N PHE A 374 11.91 17.79 0.65
CA PHE A 374 12.36 17.01 -0.49
C PHE A 374 12.37 15.52 -0.19
N HIS A 375 12.85 15.12 1.00
CA HIS A 375 12.86 13.71 1.40
C HIS A 375 11.45 13.10 1.43
N ASN A 376 10.51 13.78 2.07
CA ASN A 376 9.20 13.20 2.37
C ASN A 376 8.18 13.36 1.23
N TYR A 377 8.30 14.43 0.40
CA TYR A 377 7.29 14.76 -0.60
C TYR A 377 7.84 14.80 -2.03
N TYR A 378 8.79 15.69 -2.31
CA TYR A 378 9.22 15.91 -3.69
C TYR A 378 10.06 14.76 -4.26
N GLY A 379 10.95 14.19 -3.47
CA GLY A 379 11.80 13.08 -3.90
C GLY A 379 11.00 11.83 -4.32
N PRO A 380 10.01 11.37 -3.55
CA PRO A 380 9.12 10.28 -3.95
C PRO A 380 8.38 10.53 -5.27
N LEU A 381 8.04 11.77 -5.61
CA LEU A 381 7.35 12.09 -6.87
C LEU A 381 8.13 11.66 -8.10
N TYR A 382 9.46 11.63 -8.07
CA TYR A 382 10.28 11.13 -9.17
C TYR A 382 9.95 9.68 -9.52
N SER A 383 9.88 8.82 -8.49
CA SER A 383 9.54 7.41 -8.66
C SER A 383 8.06 7.22 -9.01
N ILE A 384 7.16 7.99 -8.38
CA ILE A 384 5.71 7.91 -8.62
C ILE A 384 5.40 8.29 -10.06
N ALA A 385 5.94 9.40 -10.56
CA ALA A 385 5.75 9.84 -11.95
C ALA A 385 6.18 8.74 -12.94
N TRP A 386 7.35 8.14 -12.72
CA TRP A 386 7.82 7.04 -13.53
C TRP A 386 6.89 5.82 -13.45
N ILE A 387 6.49 5.40 -12.26
CA ILE A 387 5.63 4.24 -12.03
C ILE A 387 4.29 4.38 -12.74
N VAL A 388 3.74 5.61 -12.81
CA VAL A 388 2.50 5.90 -13.54
C VAL A 388 2.72 5.88 -15.06
N VAL A 389 3.81 6.48 -15.53
CA VAL A 389 4.13 6.56 -16.97
C VAL A 389 4.52 5.21 -17.55
N TYR A 390 5.19 4.36 -16.78
CA TYR A 390 5.72 3.09 -17.26
C TYR A 390 4.69 2.15 -17.90
N PRO A 391 3.52 1.85 -17.28
CA PRO A 391 2.47 1.07 -17.93
C PRO A 391 1.97 1.68 -19.23
N LEU A 392 1.88 3.01 -19.31
CA LEU A 392 1.46 3.71 -20.52
C LEU A 392 2.48 3.56 -21.64
N LEU A 393 3.78 3.58 -21.32
CA LEU A 393 4.84 3.32 -22.30
C LEU A 393 4.76 1.89 -22.86
N ILE A 394 4.48 0.89 -22.02
CA ILE A 394 4.30 -0.49 -22.49
C ILE A 394 3.09 -0.60 -23.41
N LEU A 395 1.95 -0.03 -23.02
CA LEU A 395 0.74 -0.03 -23.84
C LEU A 395 0.98 0.69 -25.18
N GLY A 396 1.58 1.87 -25.15
CA GLY A 396 1.93 2.64 -26.33
C GLY A 396 2.88 1.88 -27.28
N SER A 397 3.90 1.24 -26.73
CA SER A 397 4.84 0.43 -27.52
C SER A 397 4.16 -0.76 -28.20
N GLN A 398 3.20 -1.42 -27.53
CA GLN A 398 2.41 -2.50 -28.14
C GLN A 398 1.50 -1.99 -29.27
N MET A 399 0.86 -0.84 -29.07
CA MET A 399 0.01 -0.24 -30.11
C MET A 399 0.83 0.13 -31.35
N LEU A 400 1.99 0.74 -31.16
CA LEU A 400 2.93 1.07 -32.22
C LEU A 400 3.41 -0.20 -32.94
N TRP A 401 3.84 -1.22 -32.19
CA TRP A 401 4.29 -2.47 -32.76
C TRP A 401 3.22 -3.15 -33.62
N ARG A 402 1.98 -3.21 -33.15
CA ARG A 402 0.85 -3.75 -33.91
C ARG A 402 0.62 -2.97 -35.21
N LYS A 403 0.70 -1.64 -35.16
CA LYS A 403 0.56 -0.78 -36.36
C LYS A 403 1.66 -1.07 -37.37
N PHE A 404 2.91 -1.19 -36.95
CA PHE A 404 4.03 -1.47 -37.86
C PHE A 404 3.98 -2.90 -38.43
N THR A 405 3.50 -3.88 -37.67
CA THR A 405 3.40 -5.27 -38.16
C THR A 405 2.19 -5.46 -39.07
N SER A 406 1.06 -4.80 -38.83
CA SER A 406 -0.11 -4.83 -39.72
C SER A 406 0.17 -4.17 -41.07
N THR A 407 1.00 -3.15 -41.12
CA THR A 407 1.40 -2.47 -42.37
C THR A 407 2.34 -3.34 -43.22
N ARG A 408 3.00 -4.33 -42.60
CA ARG A 408 3.92 -5.29 -43.30
C ARG A 408 3.28 -6.59 -43.69
N ALA A 409 2.01 -6.87 -43.33
CA ALA A 409 1.31 -8.05 -43.80
C ALA A 409 1.09 -7.92 -45.33
N PRO A 410 1.59 -8.84 -46.15
CA PRO A 410 1.28 -8.84 -47.60
C PRO A 410 -0.24 -8.90 -47.77
N ALA A 411 -0.77 -8.11 -48.68
CA ALA A 411 -2.18 -8.20 -49.05
C ALA A 411 -2.53 -9.66 -49.29
N ALA A 412 -3.51 -10.18 -48.55
CA ALA A 412 -3.99 -11.54 -48.77
C ALA A 412 -4.32 -11.69 -50.25
N LYS A 413 -3.70 -12.68 -50.92
CA LYS A 413 -4.05 -13.00 -52.30
C LYS A 413 -5.56 -13.21 -52.36
N GLU A 414 -6.21 -12.39 -53.17
CA GLU A 414 -7.62 -12.54 -53.49
C GLU A 414 -7.92 -13.98 -53.84
N PRO A 415 -8.95 -14.65 -53.32
CA PRO A 415 -9.29 -16.02 -53.70
C PRO A 415 -9.55 -16.06 -55.20
N GLN A 416 -8.76 -16.85 -55.94
CA GLN A 416 -9.02 -17.09 -57.37
C GLN A 416 -10.45 -17.65 -57.51
N PRO A 417 -11.24 -17.09 -58.45
CA PRO A 417 -12.57 -17.63 -58.70
C PRO A 417 -12.45 -19.12 -59.14
N PRO A 418 -13.40 -19.94 -58.77
CA PRO A 418 -13.38 -21.36 -59.14
C PRO A 418 -13.32 -21.51 -60.68
N GLN A 419 -12.28 -22.19 -61.18
CA GLN A 419 -12.19 -22.56 -62.59
C GLN A 419 -13.35 -23.48 -62.87
N LEU A 420 -14.32 -23.03 -63.66
CA LEU A 420 -15.34 -23.88 -64.28
C LEU A 420 -14.64 -24.80 -65.26
N ASN A 421 -14.59 -26.13 -65.00
CA ASN A 421 -14.20 -27.13 -65.96
C ASN A 421 -15.26 -27.15 -67.08
N PRO A 422 -14.88 -26.98 -68.32
CA PRO A 422 -15.80 -27.21 -69.45
C PRO A 422 -16.12 -28.68 -69.51
N ALA A 423 -17.41 -29.03 -69.68
CA ALA A 423 -17.96 -30.37 -69.90
C ALA A 423 -17.56 -30.94 -71.27
#